data_06cf895ec7cfba672b244a1b0ceef10d
#
_entry.id   06cf895ec7cfba672b244a1b0ceef10d
#
_cell.length_a   1.000
_cell.length_b   1.000
_cell.length_c   1.000
_cell.angle_alpha   90.00
_cell.angle_beta   90.00
_cell.angle_gamma   90.00
#
_symmetry.space_group_name_H-M   'P 1'
#
loop_
_entity.id
_entity.type
_entity.pdbx_description
1 polymer ?
#
loop_
_entity_poly.entity_id
_entity_poly.type
_entity_poly.pdbx_seq_one_letter_code
_entity_poly.pdbx_strand_id
1 'polypeptide(L)'
;MRNKILIVDDIELNRSLLTEMLKDDFDILLAKDGNDALKVLDENHDDIALILLDLIMPQMDGFQVLEEIKKRPWSYHIAIIIISSETTDRIETKCFDYGVSDFIHRPFDERLVKRRVSNVFALYQYQAGLELKIKQQTKKLNDQFLLLQKQAEQLKNSKQNVIDI
;
A
#
# COMPACT_ATOMS: atom_id res chain seq x y z
N MET A 1 6.98 -9.38 -5.43
CA MET A 1 6.49 -8.08 -5.91
C MET A 1 4.96 -8.11 -5.81
N ARG A 2 4.36 -7.16 -5.13
CA ARG A 2 2.91 -7.09 -4.97
C ARG A 2 2.27 -6.80 -6.32
N ASN A 3 1.34 -7.63 -6.75
CA ASN A 3 0.67 -7.52 -8.06
C ASN A 3 -0.84 -7.78 -7.99
N LYS A 4 -1.37 -8.03 -6.79
CA LYS A 4 -2.79 -8.31 -6.62
C LYS A 4 -3.56 -7.02 -6.34
N ILE A 5 -4.75 -6.93 -6.94
CA ILE A 5 -5.74 -5.89 -6.67
C ILE A 5 -6.94 -6.54 -5.98
N LEU A 6 -7.34 -5.99 -4.84
CA LEU A 6 -8.56 -6.37 -4.16
C LEU A 6 -9.70 -5.44 -4.59
N ILE A 7 -10.76 -5.99 -5.13
CA ILE A 7 -11.99 -5.26 -5.50
C ILE A 7 -13.06 -5.54 -4.44
N VAL A 8 -13.50 -4.49 -3.77
CA VAL A 8 -14.52 -4.54 -2.71
C VAL A 8 -15.77 -3.79 -3.15
N ASP A 9 -16.81 -4.51 -3.46
CA ASP A 9 -18.11 -3.97 -3.90
C ASP A 9 -19.20 -5.00 -3.59
N ASP A 10 -20.33 -4.59 -3.05
CA ASP A 10 -21.44 -5.49 -2.72
C ASP A 10 -22.21 -5.98 -3.95
N ILE A 11 -22.10 -5.26 -5.07
CA ILE A 11 -22.78 -5.58 -6.33
C ILE A 11 -21.87 -6.46 -7.20
N GLU A 12 -22.32 -7.68 -7.47
CA GLU A 12 -21.57 -8.66 -8.27
C GLU A 12 -21.24 -8.15 -9.68
N LEU A 13 -22.17 -7.45 -10.34
CA LEU A 13 -21.94 -6.87 -11.66
C LEU A 13 -20.76 -5.89 -11.66
N ASN A 14 -20.64 -5.05 -10.65
CA ASN A 14 -19.53 -4.10 -10.53
C ASN A 14 -18.19 -4.82 -10.36
N ARG A 15 -18.15 -5.86 -9.50
CA ARG A 15 -16.94 -6.68 -9.34
C ARG A 15 -16.54 -7.36 -10.64
N SER A 16 -17.50 -7.88 -11.39
CA SER A 16 -17.26 -8.53 -12.69
C SER A 16 -16.74 -7.57 -13.73
N LEU A 17 -17.33 -6.37 -13.84
CA LEU A 17 -16.90 -5.34 -14.78
C LEU A 17 -15.46 -4.88 -14.50
N LEU A 18 -15.13 -4.58 -13.26
CA LEU A 18 -13.79 -4.16 -12.88
C LEU A 18 -12.76 -5.29 -13.06
N THR A 19 -13.14 -6.52 -12.78
CA THR A 19 -12.29 -7.68 -13.02
C THR A 19 -11.97 -7.81 -14.51
N GLU A 20 -12.97 -7.70 -15.38
CA GLU A 20 -12.78 -7.79 -16.83
C GLU A 20 -11.84 -6.70 -17.36
N MET A 21 -11.94 -5.49 -16.80
CA MET A 21 -11.07 -4.36 -17.19
C MET A 21 -9.61 -4.54 -16.74
N LEU A 22 -9.34 -5.25 -15.65
CA LEU A 22 -8.04 -5.26 -14.98
C LEU A 22 -7.30 -6.62 -15.02
N LYS A 23 -7.98 -7.70 -15.32
CA LYS A 23 -7.44 -9.07 -15.23
C LYS A 23 -6.24 -9.37 -16.13
N ASP A 24 -6.08 -8.63 -17.22
CA ASP A 24 -4.96 -8.86 -18.15
C ASP A 24 -3.63 -8.33 -17.58
N ASP A 25 -3.71 -7.33 -16.73
CA ASP A 25 -2.54 -6.65 -16.15
C ASP A 25 -2.28 -7.00 -14.69
N PHE A 26 -3.30 -7.47 -13.95
CA PHE A 26 -3.25 -7.70 -12.50
C PHE A 26 -3.95 -9.00 -12.11
N ASP A 27 -3.46 -9.60 -11.02
CA ASP A 27 -4.17 -10.67 -10.33
C ASP A 27 -5.27 -10.09 -9.45
N ILE A 28 -6.49 -10.58 -9.58
CA ILE A 28 -7.67 -10.00 -8.94
C ILE A 28 -8.14 -10.85 -7.77
N LEU A 29 -8.33 -10.23 -6.63
CA LEU A 29 -9.07 -10.76 -5.48
C LEU A 29 -10.38 -10.01 -5.33
N LEU A 30 -11.42 -10.68 -4.87
CA LEU A 30 -12.76 -10.12 -4.72
C LEU A 30 -13.24 -10.20 -3.27
N ALA A 31 -13.94 -9.17 -2.83
CA ALA A 31 -14.69 -9.17 -1.58
C ALA A 31 -16.07 -8.55 -1.81
N LYS A 32 -17.09 -9.16 -1.25
CA LYS A 32 -18.49 -8.76 -1.44
C LYS A 32 -19.01 -7.77 -0.40
N ASP A 33 -18.28 -7.58 0.68
CA ASP A 33 -18.60 -6.64 1.77
C ASP A 33 -17.35 -6.27 2.57
N GLY A 34 -17.52 -5.37 3.54
CA GLY A 34 -16.42 -4.88 4.36
C GLY A 34 -15.76 -5.95 5.22
N ASN A 35 -16.54 -6.86 5.81
CA ASN A 35 -15.99 -7.95 6.63
C ASN A 35 -15.18 -8.93 5.79
N ASP A 36 -15.68 -9.28 4.61
CA ASP A 36 -14.99 -10.13 3.65
C ASP A 36 -13.68 -9.47 3.18
N ALA A 37 -13.71 -8.16 2.92
CA ALA A 37 -12.53 -7.38 2.56
C ALA A 37 -11.44 -7.45 3.62
N LEU A 38 -11.78 -7.24 4.89
CA LEU A 38 -10.81 -7.30 5.99
C LEU A 38 -10.21 -8.69 6.15
N LYS A 39 -11.01 -9.74 5.98
CA LYS A 39 -10.53 -11.12 5.99
C LYS A 39 -9.53 -11.40 4.87
N VAL A 40 -9.87 -11.02 3.64
CA VAL A 40 -8.98 -11.18 2.48
C VAL A 40 -7.69 -10.40 2.68
N LEU A 41 -7.77 -9.18 3.21
CA LEU A 41 -6.60 -8.35 3.50
C LEU A 41 -5.70 -8.97 4.57
N ASP A 42 -6.26 -9.42 5.67
CA ASP A 42 -5.47 -10.03 6.75
C ASP A 42 -4.74 -11.30 6.29
N GLU A 43 -5.32 -12.04 5.34
CA GLU A 43 -4.71 -13.25 4.77
C GLU A 43 -3.72 -12.98 3.62
N ASN A 44 -3.85 -11.85 2.90
CA ASN A 44 -3.13 -11.62 1.63
C ASN A 44 -2.41 -10.26 1.54
N HIS A 45 -2.30 -9.49 2.62
CA HIS A 45 -1.75 -8.12 2.58
C HIS A 45 -0.34 -8.02 1.97
N ASP A 46 0.46 -9.07 2.04
CA ASP A 46 1.81 -9.07 1.46
C ASP A 46 1.82 -9.09 -0.08
N ASP A 47 0.74 -9.59 -0.69
CA ASP A 47 0.60 -9.70 -2.15
C ASP A 47 -0.24 -8.58 -2.76
N ILE A 48 -1.11 -7.94 -1.95
CA ILE A 48 -2.02 -6.90 -2.41
C ILE A 48 -1.26 -5.57 -2.53
N ALA A 49 -1.30 -4.98 -3.72
CA ALA A 49 -0.73 -3.67 -4.01
C ALA A 49 -1.77 -2.54 -3.90
N LEU A 50 -3.02 -2.82 -4.23
CA LEU A 50 -4.07 -1.82 -4.36
C LEU A 50 -5.45 -2.40 -4.02
N ILE A 51 -6.28 -1.55 -3.42
CA ILE A 51 -7.68 -1.84 -3.12
C ILE A 51 -8.55 -0.89 -3.92
N LEU A 52 -9.55 -1.43 -4.63
CA LEU A 52 -10.68 -0.68 -5.16
C LEU A 52 -11.84 -0.87 -4.18
N LEU A 53 -12.26 0.18 -3.52
CA LEU A 53 -13.21 0.13 -2.39
C LEU A 53 -14.46 0.96 -2.66
N ASP A 54 -15.62 0.31 -2.66
CA ASP A 54 -16.91 1.00 -2.65
C ASP A 54 -17.18 1.62 -1.26
N LEU A 55 -17.67 2.84 -1.24
CA LEU A 55 -18.06 3.52 0.00
C LEU A 55 -19.42 3.06 0.54
N ILE A 56 -20.35 2.77 -0.35
CA ILE A 56 -21.73 2.46 0.03
C ILE A 56 -21.96 0.96 -0.05
N MET A 57 -21.89 0.32 1.09
CA MET A 57 -22.15 -1.11 1.24
C MET A 57 -23.00 -1.37 2.49
N PRO A 58 -23.82 -2.43 2.51
CA PRO A 58 -24.59 -2.79 3.68
C PRO A 58 -23.69 -3.28 4.82
N GLN A 59 -24.15 -3.16 6.07
CA GLN A 59 -23.50 -3.56 7.32
C GLN A 59 -22.25 -2.74 7.64
N MET A 60 -21.15 -2.95 6.93
CA MET A 60 -19.89 -2.20 7.07
C MET A 60 -19.67 -1.38 5.81
N ASP A 61 -19.76 -0.05 5.91
CA ASP A 61 -19.49 0.85 4.79
C ASP A 61 -17.98 1.02 4.52
N GLY A 62 -17.64 1.69 3.41
CA GLY A 62 -16.27 1.90 3.03
C GLY A 62 -15.45 2.73 4.02
N PHE A 63 -16.05 3.66 4.75
CA PHE A 63 -15.35 4.43 5.78
C PHE A 63 -14.97 3.56 6.98
N GLN A 64 -15.84 2.67 7.39
CA GLN A 64 -15.55 1.70 8.46
C GLN A 64 -14.43 0.74 8.04
N VAL A 65 -14.42 0.32 6.78
CA VAL A 65 -13.31 -0.48 6.22
C VAL A 65 -12.00 0.31 6.26
N LEU A 66 -12.00 1.58 5.85
CA LEU A 66 -10.81 2.45 5.91
C LEU A 66 -10.28 2.62 7.34
N GLU A 67 -11.16 2.81 8.32
CA GLU A 67 -10.78 2.89 9.73
C GLU A 67 -10.11 1.61 10.22
N GLU A 68 -10.66 0.47 9.86
CA GLU A 68 -10.10 -0.83 10.22
C GLU A 68 -8.77 -1.11 9.53
N ILE A 69 -8.61 -0.74 8.26
CA ILE A 69 -7.35 -0.85 7.54
C ILE A 69 -6.27 0.02 8.21
N LYS A 70 -6.60 1.24 8.59
CA LYS A 70 -5.67 2.19 9.21
C LYS A 70 -5.05 1.69 10.52
N LYS A 71 -5.72 0.82 11.25
CA LYS A 71 -5.22 0.21 12.48
C LYS A 71 -4.13 -0.84 12.24
N ARG A 72 -3.95 -1.28 11.00
CA ARG A 72 -3.02 -2.35 10.65
C ARG A 72 -1.65 -1.80 10.24
N PRO A 73 -0.54 -2.39 10.72
CA PRO A 73 0.81 -1.85 10.50
C PRO A 73 1.25 -1.88 9.03
N TRP A 74 0.66 -2.75 8.21
CA TRP A 74 0.95 -2.87 6.78
C TRP A 74 0.14 -1.90 5.89
N SER A 75 -0.79 -1.13 6.44
CA SER A 75 -1.76 -0.32 5.67
C SER A 75 -1.11 0.69 4.72
N TYR A 76 0.00 1.28 5.10
CA TYR A 76 0.69 2.29 4.28
C TYR A 76 1.38 1.72 3.03
N HIS A 77 1.50 0.40 2.92
CA HIS A 77 2.05 -0.27 1.74
C HIS A 77 1.01 -0.60 0.66
N ILE A 78 -0.27 -0.39 0.95
CA ILE A 78 -1.37 -0.72 0.06
C ILE A 78 -2.07 0.57 -0.35
N ALA A 79 -2.15 0.80 -1.67
CA ALA A 79 -2.88 1.92 -2.23
C ALA A 79 -4.39 1.70 -2.13
N ILE A 80 -5.17 2.76 -1.94
CA ILE A 80 -6.63 2.68 -1.91
C ILE A 80 -7.20 3.67 -2.92
N ILE A 81 -8.03 3.15 -3.84
CA ILE A 81 -8.85 3.94 -4.75
C ILE A 81 -10.31 3.72 -4.38
N ILE A 82 -11.03 4.80 -4.15
CA ILE A 82 -12.46 4.75 -3.85
C ILE A 82 -13.26 4.67 -5.16
N ILE A 83 -14.26 3.80 -5.15
CA ILE A 83 -15.26 3.68 -6.20
C ILE A 83 -16.56 4.25 -5.66
N SER A 84 -17.18 5.21 -6.34
CA SER A 84 -18.44 5.78 -5.89
C SER A 84 -19.30 6.28 -7.03
N SER A 85 -20.61 6.16 -6.89
CA SER A 85 -21.58 6.78 -7.80
C SER A 85 -21.85 8.25 -7.45
N GLU A 86 -21.63 8.61 -6.19
CA GLU A 86 -21.85 9.98 -5.70
C GLU A 86 -20.69 10.39 -4.80
N THR A 87 -19.95 11.41 -5.19
CA THR A 87 -18.97 12.05 -4.34
C THR A 87 -19.25 13.55 -4.28
N THR A 88 -19.20 14.09 -3.07
CA THR A 88 -19.15 15.52 -2.82
C THR A 88 -17.73 15.89 -2.38
N ASP A 89 -17.34 17.13 -2.54
CA ASP A 89 -16.03 17.64 -2.09
C ASP A 89 -15.75 17.27 -0.63
N ARG A 90 -16.79 17.25 0.20
CA ARG A 90 -16.71 16.88 1.61
C ARG A 90 -16.37 15.41 1.82
N ILE A 91 -16.97 14.53 1.02
CA ILE A 91 -16.69 13.07 1.07
C ILE A 91 -15.28 12.81 0.57
N GLU A 92 -14.88 13.43 -0.54
CA GLU A 92 -13.52 13.30 -1.08
C GLU A 92 -12.47 13.77 -0.08
N THR A 93 -12.65 14.94 0.54
CA THR A 93 -11.76 15.46 1.57
C THR A 93 -11.63 14.48 2.74
N LYS A 94 -12.76 13.94 3.22
CA LYS A 94 -12.76 12.94 4.29
C LYS A 94 -11.98 11.68 3.91
N CYS A 95 -12.14 11.21 2.67
CA CYS A 95 -11.41 10.04 2.18
C CYS A 95 -9.89 10.29 2.10
N PHE A 96 -9.47 11.46 1.64
CA PHE A 96 -8.04 11.83 1.62
C PHE A 96 -7.43 11.88 3.02
N ASP A 97 -8.19 12.28 4.04
CA ASP A 97 -7.74 12.24 5.44
C ASP A 97 -7.46 10.80 5.92
N TYR A 98 -8.10 9.79 5.31
CA TYR A 98 -7.81 8.36 5.53
C TYR A 98 -6.65 7.82 4.69
N GLY A 99 -6.01 8.64 3.85
CA GLY A 99 -4.90 8.24 3.01
C GLY A 99 -5.31 7.56 1.70
N VAL A 100 -6.52 7.83 1.21
CA VAL A 100 -6.99 7.39 -0.11
C VAL A 100 -6.18 8.06 -1.21
N SER A 101 -5.80 7.31 -2.24
CA SER A 101 -4.92 7.77 -3.30
C SER A 101 -5.67 8.43 -4.46
N ASP A 102 -6.86 7.95 -4.80
CA ASP A 102 -7.64 8.45 -5.93
C ASP A 102 -9.11 7.99 -5.84
N PHE A 103 -9.92 8.43 -6.80
CA PHE A 103 -11.35 8.12 -6.95
C PHE A 103 -11.67 7.65 -8.37
N ILE A 104 -12.62 6.73 -8.48
CA ILE A 104 -13.23 6.30 -9.74
C ILE A 104 -14.74 6.46 -9.61
N HIS A 105 -15.32 7.25 -10.51
CA HIS A 105 -16.76 7.48 -10.54
C HIS A 105 -17.47 6.45 -11.42
N ARG A 106 -18.70 6.11 -11.03
CA ARG A 106 -19.61 5.32 -11.87
C ARG A 106 -20.43 6.25 -12.78
N PRO A 107 -20.77 5.83 -13.99
CA PRO A 107 -20.46 4.55 -14.65
C PRO A 107 -18.97 4.41 -15.00
N PHE A 108 -18.46 3.17 -15.04
CA PHE A 108 -17.05 2.94 -15.32
C PHE A 108 -16.68 3.19 -16.78
N ASP A 109 -15.67 4.00 -17.01
CA ASP A 109 -14.95 4.11 -18.27
C ASP A 109 -13.67 3.25 -18.18
N GLU A 110 -13.55 2.25 -19.05
CA GLU A 110 -12.44 1.29 -19.01
C GLU A 110 -11.08 1.97 -19.13
N ARG A 111 -10.93 2.94 -20.01
CA ARG A 111 -9.65 3.66 -20.20
C ARG A 111 -9.28 4.47 -18.97
N LEU A 112 -10.26 5.09 -18.35
CA LEU A 112 -10.06 5.89 -17.15
C LEU A 112 -9.71 4.99 -15.95
N VAL A 113 -10.43 3.88 -15.77
CA VAL A 113 -10.14 2.89 -14.72
C VAL A 113 -8.70 2.35 -14.86
N LYS A 114 -8.32 1.87 -16.04
CA LYS A 114 -6.97 1.37 -16.31
C LYS A 114 -5.91 2.42 -16.04
N ARG A 115 -6.12 3.64 -16.48
CA ARG A 115 -5.16 4.74 -16.30
C ARG A 115 -4.96 5.11 -14.84
N ARG A 116 -6.04 5.27 -14.08
CA ARG A 116 -5.96 5.62 -12.64
C ARG A 116 -5.31 4.51 -11.83
N VAL A 117 -5.72 3.28 -12.05
CA VAL A 117 -5.14 2.10 -11.38
C VAL A 117 -3.65 1.99 -11.71
N SER A 118 -3.26 2.07 -12.97
CA SER A 118 -1.86 1.97 -13.38
C SER A 118 -0.99 3.10 -12.82
N ASN A 119 -1.50 4.33 -12.78
CA ASN A 119 -0.77 5.47 -12.23
C ASN A 119 -0.53 5.31 -10.71
N VAL A 120 -1.56 4.95 -9.97
CA VAL A 120 -1.45 4.73 -8.53
C VAL A 120 -0.57 3.53 -8.22
N PHE A 121 -0.73 2.44 -8.96
CA PHE A 121 0.11 1.25 -8.82
C PHE A 121 1.60 1.59 -9.06
N ALA A 122 1.93 2.29 -10.14
CA ALA A 122 3.30 2.70 -10.46
C ALA A 122 3.91 3.57 -9.36
N LEU A 123 3.15 4.52 -8.82
CA LEU A 123 3.60 5.38 -7.72
C LEU A 123 3.97 4.57 -6.48
N TYR A 124 3.11 3.64 -6.06
CA TYR A 124 3.38 2.79 -4.89
C TYR A 124 4.55 1.82 -5.12
N GLN A 125 4.70 1.28 -6.33
CA GLN A 125 5.88 0.47 -6.67
C GLN A 125 7.17 1.28 -6.61
N TYR A 126 7.15 2.51 -7.09
CA TYR A 126 8.28 3.41 -7.02
C TYR A 126 8.66 3.76 -5.56
N GLN A 127 7.68 4.07 -4.73
CA GLN A 127 7.88 4.32 -3.30
C GLN A 127 8.47 3.10 -2.58
N ALA A 128 7.94 1.91 -2.83
CA ALA A 128 8.46 0.66 -2.26
C ALA A 128 9.93 0.41 -2.68
N GLY A 129 10.28 0.70 -3.94
CA GLY A 129 11.65 0.61 -4.44
C GLY A 129 12.59 1.59 -3.75
N LEU A 130 12.16 2.83 -3.51
CA LEU A 130 12.93 3.83 -2.77
C LEU A 130 13.15 3.43 -1.31
N GLU A 131 12.12 2.96 -0.63
CA GLU A 131 12.20 2.48 0.77
C GLU A 131 13.21 1.33 0.90
N LEU A 132 13.19 0.38 -0.04
CA LEU A 132 14.15 -0.72 -0.07
C LEU A 132 15.60 -0.20 -0.26
N LYS A 133 15.82 0.74 -1.17
CA LYS A 133 17.13 1.38 -1.38
C LYS A 133 17.62 2.08 -0.12
N ILE A 134 16.77 2.86 0.54
CA ILE A 134 17.10 3.57 1.78
C ILE A 134 17.49 2.56 2.86
N LYS A 135 16.73 1.48 3.02
CA LYS A 135 17.02 0.42 3.99
C LYS A 135 18.37 -0.25 3.73
N GLN A 136 18.69 -0.55 2.47
CA GLN A 136 19.97 -1.14 2.08
C GLN A 136 21.15 -0.20 2.32
N GLN A 137 21.01 1.08 1.98
CA GLN A 137 22.04 2.09 2.21
C GLN A 137 22.27 2.37 3.69
N THR A 138 21.20 2.43 4.48
CA THR A 138 21.29 2.62 5.92
C THR A 138 22.02 1.45 6.58
N LYS A 139 21.72 0.22 6.21
CA LYS A 139 22.45 -0.97 6.67
C LYS A 139 23.92 -0.90 6.34
N LYS A 140 24.26 -0.56 5.10
CA LYS A 140 25.65 -0.42 4.64
C LYS A 140 26.41 0.65 5.44
N LEU A 141 25.78 1.81 5.70
CA LEU A 141 26.38 2.87 6.50
C LEU A 141 26.60 2.43 7.95
N ASN A 142 25.64 1.74 8.57
CA ASN A 142 25.78 1.21 9.91
C ASN A 142 26.92 0.19 10.01
N ASP A 143 27.05 -0.70 9.02
CA ASP A 143 28.15 -1.68 8.97
C ASP A 143 29.50 -0.98 8.84
N GLN A 144 29.63 0.04 8.01
CA GLN A 144 30.84 0.85 7.87
C GLN A 144 31.17 1.62 9.15
N PHE A 145 30.17 2.19 9.81
CA PHE A 145 30.36 2.89 11.08
C PHE A 145 30.89 1.97 12.19
N LEU A 146 30.31 0.79 12.33
CA LEU A 146 30.78 -0.23 13.29
C LEU A 146 32.22 -0.67 13.00
N LEU A 147 32.56 -0.84 11.72
CA LEU A 147 33.95 -1.18 11.34
C LEU A 147 34.92 -0.07 11.72
N LEU A 148 34.58 1.19 11.45
CA LEU A 148 35.40 2.36 11.81
C LEU A 148 35.57 2.48 13.34
N GLN A 149 34.53 2.27 14.11
CA GLN A 149 34.62 2.25 15.58
C GLN A 149 35.61 1.19 16.06
N LYS A 150 35.50 -0.02 15.52
CA LYS A 150 36.41 -1.13 15.87
C LYS A 150 37.87 -0.82 15.54
N GLN A 151 38.12 -0.23 14.37
CA GLN A 151 39.47 0.20 13.97
C GLN A 151 40.01 1.31 14.87
N ALA A 152 39.19 2.29 15.24
CA ALA A 152 39.58 3.38 16.13
C ALA A 152 39.92 2.86 17.54
N GLU A 153 39.16 1.91 18.05
CA GLU A 153 39.46 1.26 19.35
C GLU A 153 40.76 0.44 19.34
N GLN A 154 40.98 -0.32 18.27
CA GLN A 154 42.23 -1.05 18.06
C GLN A 154 43.44 -0.11 18.01
N LEU A 155 43.31 1.02 17.29
CA LEU A 155 44.40 2.01 17.21
C LEU A 155 44.66 2.68 18.54
N LYS A 156 43.63 2.98 19.33
CA LYS A 156 43.76 3.52 20.71
C LYS A 156 44.51 2.54 21.63
N ASN A 157 44.13 1.28 21.60
CA ASN A 157 44.77 0.23 22.42
C ASN A 157 46.23 0.00 21.99
N SER A 158 46.53 0.06 20.69
CA SER A 158 47.90 -0.06 20.20
C SER A 158 48.78 1.09 20.66
N LYS A 159 48.28 2.32 20.67
CA LYS A 159 49.01 3.48 21.20
C LYS A 159 49.22 3.39 22.70
N GLN A 160 48.28 2.90 23.48
CA GLN A 160 48.43 2.73 24.91
C GLN A 160 49.53 1.71 25.23
N ASN A 161 49.57 0.61 24.51
CA ASN A 161 50.62 -0.43 24.67
C ASN A 161 52.04 0.08 24.36
N VAL A 162 52.20 1.10 23.53
CA VAL A 162 53.50 1.72 23.20
C VAL A 162 53.93 2.68 24.31
N ILE A 163 53.03 3.32 25.03
CA ILE A 163 53.32 4.23 26.14
C ILE A 163 53.73 3.49 27.39
N ASP A 164 53.21 2.28 27.58
CA ASP A 164 53.44 1.46 28.77
C ASP A 164 54.76 0.62 28.72
N ILE A 165 55.54 0.80 27.66
CA ILE A 165 56.91 0.24 27.50
C ILE A 165 57.95 1.27 27.88
#